data_29a5324621a8dc7303baf6aa980bf7a6
#
_entry.id   29a5324621a8dc7303baf6aa980bf7a6
#
_cell.length_a   1.000
_cell.length_b   1.000
_cell.length_c   1.000
_cell.angle_alpha   90.00
_cell.angle_beta   90.00
_cell.angle_gamma   90.00
#
_symmetry.space_group_name_H-M   'P 1'
#
loop_
_entity.id
_entity.type
_entity.pdbx_description
1 polymer ?
#
loop_
_entity_poly.entity_id
_entity_poly.type
_entity_poly.pdbx_seq_one_letter_code
_entity_poly.pdbx_strand_id
1 'polypeptide(L)'
;MQEISTSAVTTAPSSGAPRDAFDRLTFLGWRGGLAAIIAGLALSFFAFGYAVIYWRNADMDFMVIYNALVMNDGKPQAFFDHTAYLTILTVKSWFRLLHALHLLDAYTLPAIPPAADAAGFDAAMFQVVRAGRVLALLIASGCVLIFAWLARGIVRDWRVALLATLAFALSGGIAVHSRILRSELVAACPVLFALMLLIVIGRRASLARPAGVAVAAALCVLGLENKVQAILLIGTLPFLILPFGSAEGKSVAFWNNTASSWLAVAVAAIIAVAATWAASPLIAVGLDRGLLDAAQFHPLVLNRFGIYQTALAILIGGCMITYAGIWRISAAETLASMFALIAAAFLALLLLDLDYNAANVIAVVNPLEKMLTFADADTSGAANGSNLLAVFLLLLDGLASVLARYSFVLHSSPRPTVFLTWLILPGIVYAWRCGEKQAAAQALMLMLAAIGIDALGVRRGLKSEYFIFTDPLIILAGAVLLDRLRALRFHKWTYPIAMALFGLHVAVGEAEPVKYAFKRTGPESICEWNQYYMPLLPLPWCPAPPPRS
;
A
#
# COMPACT_ATOMS: atom_id res chain seq x y z
N MET A 1 4.22 -63.97 6.25
CA MET A 1 5.61 -63.46 6.33
C MET A 1 6.18 -63.50 4.93
N GLN A 2 6.20 -62.35 4.28
CA GLN A 2 6.98 -62.10 3.07
C GLN A 2 7.42 -60.66 3.13
N GLU A 3 8.70 -60.45 3.35
CA GLU A 3 9.36 -59.18 3.34
C GLU A 3 9.45 -58.63 1.93
N ILE A 4 8.82 -57.47 1.69
CA ILE A 4 9.00 -56.72 0.45
C ILE A 4 10.15 -55.73 0.68
N SER A 5 11.30 -56.11 0.13
CA SER A 5 12.50 -55.27 0.04
C SER A 5 12.25 -54.15 -0.95
N THR A 6 12.08 -52.92 -0.44
CA THR A 6 12.08 -51.70 -1.24
C THR A 6 13.51 -51.25 -1.51
N SER A 7 14.07 -51.64 -2.66
CA SER A 7 15.30 -51.09 -3.20
C SER A 7 15.06 -49.64 -3.64
N ALA A 8 15.68 -48.71 -2.91
CA ALA A 8 15.76 -47.30 -3.29
C ALA A 8 16.59 -47.16 -4.58
N VAL A 9 15.94 -46.88 -5.70
CA VAL A 9 16.62 -46.49 -6.93
C VAL A 9 17.07 -45.04 -6.76
N THR A 10 18.35 -44.90 -6.40
CA THR A 10 19.08 -43.63 -6.49
C THR A 10 19.32 -43.33 -7.96
N THR A 11 18.45 -42.59 -8.61
CA THR A 11 18.69 -41.99 -9.93
C THR A 11 19.70 -40.85 -9.75
N ALA A 12 20.95 -41.08 -10.18
CA ALA A 12 21.95 -40.04 -10.35
C ALA A 12 21.37 -38.93 -11.29
N PRO A 13 21.59 -37.64 -11.01
CA PRO A 13 21.12 -36.56 -11.87
C PRO A 13 21.85 -36.68 -13.22
N SER A 14 21.07 -36.86 -14.31
CA SER A 14 21.58 -36.83 -15.67
C SER A 14 22.22 -35.46 -15.95
N SER A 15 23.55 -35.44 -16.06
CA SER A 15 24.35 -34.31 -16.48
C SER A 15 24.07 -34.02 -17.97
N GLY A 16 23.10 -33.17 -18.28
CA GLY A 16 22.85 -32.79 -19.68
C GLY A 16 21.54 -32.08 -20.00
N ALA A 17 20.67 -31.82 -19.01
CA ALA A 17 19.51 -30.96 -19.30
C ALA A 17 19.98 -29.51 -19.59
N PRO A 18 19.55 -28.89 -20.69
CA PRO A 18 19.87 -27.50 -20.96
C PRO A 18 19.42 -26.66 -19.75
N ARG A 19 20.37 -25.96 -19.13
CA ARG A 19 20.08 -25.04 -18.03
C ARG A 19 19.02 -24.06 -18.51
N ASP A 20 17.88 -24.08 -17.87
CA ASP A 20 16.75 -23.22 -18.20
C ASP A 20 17.21 -21.75 -18.18
N ALA A 21 16.72 -20.91 -19.10
CA ALA A 21 17.05 -19.48 -19.14
C ALA A 21 16.86 -18.82 -17.77
N PHE A 22 15.92 -19.33 -16.99
CA PHE A 22 15.66 -18.93 -15.61
C PHE A 22 16.83 -19.25 -14.65
N ASP A 23 17.53 -20.36 -14.84
CA ASP A 23 18.70 -20.72 -14.04
C ASP A 23 19.91 -19.83 -14.32
N ARG A 24 19.99 -19.24 -15.52
CA ARG A 24 21.04 -18.27 -15.87
C ARG A 24 20.81 -16.91 -15.21
N LEU A 25 19.56 -16.47 -15.05
CA LEU A 25 19.21 -15.21 -14.38
C LEU A 25 19.42 -15.25 -12.86
N THR A 26 19.55 -16.43 -12.27
CA THR A 26 19.64 -16.63 -10.81
C THR A 26 21.05 -16.93 -10.30
N PHE A 27 22.09 -16.72 -11.11
CA PHE A 27 23.49 -16.97 -10.71
C PHE A 27 23.93 -16.13 -9.49
N LEU A 28 23.32 -14.95 -9.29
CA LEU A 28 23.62 -14.07 -8.15
C LEU A 28 23.07 -14.59 -6.81
N GLY A 29 22.19 -15.59 -6.83
CA GLY A 29 21.47 -16.05 -5.65
C GLY A 29 20.48 -15.02 -5.10
N TRP A 30 19.83 -15.35 -4.00
CA TRP A 30 18.80 -14.50 -3.38
C TRP A 30 19.32 -13.11 -2.99
N ARG A 31 20.43 -13.07 -2.23
CA ARG A 31 20.99 -11.80 -1.71
C ARG A 31 21.53 -10.92 -2.83
N GLY A 32 22.25 -11.51 -3.77
CA GLY A 32 22.79 -10.78 -4.91
C GLY A 32 21.68 -10.24 -5.83
N GLY A 33 20.62 -11.03 -6.04
CA GLY A 33 19.45 -10.58 -6.80
C GLY A 33 18.72 -9.39 -6.13
N LEU A 34 18.53 -9.42 -4.80
CA LEU A 34 17.96 -8.28 -4.07
C LEU A 34 18.86 -7.05 -4.16
N ALA A 35 20.17 -7.21 -3.98
CA ALA A 35 21.11 -6.11 -4.10
C ALA A 35 21.06 -5.48 -5.50
N ALA A 36 20.97 -6.30 -6.55
CA ALA A 36 20.83 -5.81 -7.92
C ALA A 36 19.52 -5.05 -8.16
N ILE A 37 18.40 -5.52 -7.58
CA ILE A 37 17.10 -4.81 -7.67
C ILE A 37 17.19 -3.44 -6.99
N ILE A 38 17.73 -3.37 -5.77
CA ILE A 38 17.88 -2.10 -5.03
C ILE A 38 18.86 -1.17 -5.75
N ALA A 39 19.97 -1.69 -6.28
CA ALA A 39 20.92 -0.91 -7.08
C ALA A 39 20.26 -0.34 -8.34
N GLY A 40 19.43 -1.14 -9.04
CA GLY A 40 18.66 -0.69 -10.19
C GLY A 40 17.67 0.44 -9.85
N LEU A 41 16.96 0.31 -8.70
CA LEU A 41 16.06 1.33 -8.20
C LEU A 41 16.81 2.64 -7.87
N ALA A 42 17.95 2.52 -7.18
CA ALA A 42 18.81 3.67 -6.87
C ALA A 42 19.37 4.34 -8.14
N LEU A 43 19.83 3.56 -9.11
CA LEU A 43 20.31 4.08 -10.39
C LEU A 43 19.21 4.85 -11.12
N SER A 44 18.01 4.29 -11.19
CA SER A 44 16.83 4.94 -11.78
C SER A 44 16.48 6.25 -11.06
N PHE A 45 16.55 6.26 -9.73
CA PHE A 45 16.34 7.46 -8.91
C PHE A 45 17.37 8.56 -9.23
N PHE A 46 18.66 8.25 -9.23
CA PHE A 46 19.69 9.25 -9.51
C PHE A 46 19.64 9.77 -10.94
N ALA A 47 19.29 8.90 -11.91
CA ALA A 47 19.17 9.29 -13.31
C ALA A 47 17.94 10.19 -13.58
N PHE A 48 16.80 9.94 -12.95
CA PHE A 48 15.52 10.54 -13.34
C PHE A 48 14.72 11.18 -12.18
N GLY A 49 15.24 11.22 -10.96
CA GLY A 49 14.53 11.75 -9.79
C GLY A 49 15.33 12.83 -9.05
N TYR A 50 16.54 12.51 -8.64
CA TYR A 50 17.33 13.35 -7.73
C TYR A 50 17.58 14.78 -8.20
N ALA A 51 17.92 14.95 -9.49
CA ALA A 51 18.27 16.25 -10.08
C ALA A 51 17.08 17.01 -10.67
N VAL A 52 15.86 16.46 -10.61
CA VAL A 52 14.66 17.15 -11.12
C VAL A 52 14.41 18.42 -10.30
N ILE A 53 14.14 19.52 -10.98
CA ILE A 53 13.90 20.81 -10.34
C ILE A 53 12.71 20.69 -9.39
N TYR A 54 12.83 21.25 -8.17
CA TYR A 54 11.91 21.02 -7.06
C TYR A 54 10.47 21.48 -7.34
N TRP A 55 10.27 22.59 -8.03
CA TRP A 55 8.94 23.13 -8.32
C TRP A 55 8.16 22.36 -9.40
N ARG A 56 8.77 21.41 -10.13
CA ARG A 56 8.07 20.59 -11.11
C ARG A 56 7.11 19.56 -10.52
N ASN A 57 7.27 19.22 -9.26
CA ASN A 57 6.43 18.28 -8.53
C ASN A 57 5.73 18.94 -7.34
N ALA A 58 5.21 20.14 -7.55
CA ALA A 58 4.60 20.96 -6.51
C ALA A 58 3.44 20.24 -5.78
N ASP A 59 2.65 19.50 -6.51
CA ASP A 59 1.42 18.83 -6.02
C ASP A 59 1.66 17.88 -4.84
N MET A 60 2.86 17.27 -4.71
CA MET A 60 3.11 16.34 -3.60
C MET A 60 4.44 16.59 -2.91
N ASP A 61 5.54 16.53 -3.64
CA ASP A 61 6.89 16.64 -3.10
C ASP A 61 7.03 17.92 -2.24
N PHE A 62 6.67 19.03 -2.85
CA PHE A 62 6.78 20.35 -2.26
C PHE A 62 5.81 20.55 -1.08
N MET A 63 4.56 20.06 -1.21
CA MET A 63 3.55 20.18 -0.17
C MET A 63 3.89 19.34 1.08
N VAL A 64 4.38 18.11 0.90
CA VAL A 64 4.81 17.26 2.01
C VAL A 64 5.99 17.88 2.74
N ILE A 65 6.96 18.40 2.00
CA ILE A 65 8.13 19.07 2.54
C ILE A 65 7.74 20.35 3.29
N TYR A 66 6.88 21.19 2.68
CA TYR A 66 6.35 22.39 3.33
C TYR A 66 5.72 22.08 4.67
N ASN A 67 4.82 21.08 4.74
CA ASN A 67 4.19 20.70 6.00
C ASN A 67 5.20 20.19 7.04
N ALA A 68 6.23 19.46 6.62
CA ALA A 68 7.30 19.02 7.52
C ALA A 68 8.10 20.21 8.08
N LEU A 69 8.38 21.24 7.27
CA LEU A 69 9.03 22.48 7.71
C LEU A 69 8.13 23.26 8.70
N VAL A 70 6.83 23.36 8.40
CA VAL A 70 5.83 24.01 9.27
C VAL A 70 5.75 23.31 10.63
N MET A 71 5.69 21.96 10.64
CA MET A 71 5.64 21.18 11.87
C MET A 71 6.98 21.22 12.64
N ASN A 72 8.12 21.39 11.97
CA ASN A 72 9.40 21.61 12.62
C ASN A 72 9.51 23.00 13.27
N ASP A 73 8.74 23.97 12.78
CA ASP A 73 8.57 25.31 13.35
C ASP A 73 7.55 25.33 14.53
N GLY A 74 7.08 24.17 14.97
CA GLY A 74 6.11 24.03 16.07
C GLY A 74 4.66 24.39 15.71
N LYS A 75 4.37 24.58 14.42
CA LYS A 75 3.01 24.84 13.93
C LYS A 75 2.31 23.55 13.54
N PRO A 76 0.97 23.47 13.63
CA PRO A 76 0.22 22.29 13.19
C PRO A 76 0.31 22.12 11.66
N GLN A 77 0.09 20.90 11.18
CA GLN A 77 -0.05 20.61 9.76
C GLN A 77 -1.12 21.51 9.12
N ALA A 78 -0.77 22.18 8.03
CA ALA A 78 -1.63 23.18 7.40
C ALA A 78 -2.56 22.60 6.32
N PHE A 79 -2.28 21.40 5.80
CA PHE A 79 -3.01 20.81 4.69
C PHE A 79 -3.79 19.56 5.12
N PHE A 80 -5.05 19.45 4.70
CA PHE A 80 -6.02 18.50 5.26
C PHE A 80 -6.76 17.63 4.24
N ASP A 81 -6.65 17.89 2.93
CA ASP A 81 -7.33 17.07 1.92
C ASP A 81 -6.86 15.62 1.95
N HIS A 82 -5.56 15.43 2.20
CA HIS A 82 -4.97 14.12 2.43
C HIS A 82 -4.34 14.13 3.82
N THR A 83 -4.57 13.09 4.59
CA THR A 83 -3.97 12.98 5.90
C THR A 83 -2.45 13.08 5.81
N ALA A 84 -1.83 12.24 4.98
CA ALA A 84 -0.37 12.16 4.76
C ALA A 84 0.45 12.22 6.07
N TYR A 85 -0.20 11.97 7.22
CA TYR A 85 0.30 12.27 8.55
C TYR A 85 1.64 11.58 8.83
N LEU A 86 1.70 10.25 8.69
CA LEU A 86 2.97 9.54 8.93
C LEU A 86 4.05 9.90 7.92
N THR A 87 3.69 10.20 6.68
CA THR A 87 4.66 10.65 5.68
C THR A 87 5.29 11.97 6.13
N ILE A 88 4.46 12.94 6.52
CA ILE A 88 4.93 14.25 6.98
C ILE A 88 5.74 14.12 8.27
N LEU A 89 5.26 13.32 9.24
CA LEU A 89 5.97 13.05 10.50
C LEU A 89 7.34 12.39 10.25
N THR A 90 7.41 11.47 9.29
CA THR A 90 8.67 10.83 8.90
C THR A 90 9.64 11.83 8.27
N VAL A 91 9.15 12.70 7.38
CA VAL A 91 9.97 13.77 6.77
C VAL A 91 10.42 14.79 7.82
N LYS A 92 9.52 15.21 8.73
CA LYS A 92 9.84 16.08 9.89
C LYS A 92 11.00 15.51 10.70
N SER A 93 10.91 14.22 11.05
CA SER A 93 11.93 13.53 11.84
C SER A 93 13.23 13.37 11.07
N TRP A 94 13.15 13.06 9.77
CA TRP A 94 14.30 12.98 8.87
C TRP A 94 15.06 14.28 8.78
N PHE A 95 14.38 15.40 8.59
CA PHE A 95 15.00 16.73 8.54
C PHE A 95 15.68 17.11 9.86
N ARG A 96 15.05 16.80 10.99
CA ARG A 96 15.67 16.98 12.32
C ARG A 96 16.96 16.16 12.47
N LEU A 97 16.93 14.90 12.03
CA LEU A 97 18.10 14.02 12.05
C LEU A 97 19.23 14.59 11.17
N LEU A 98 18.91 14.99 9.94
CA LEU A 98 19.93 15.57 9.04
C LEU A 98 20.50 16.88 9.58
N HIS A 99 19.66 17.72 10.19
CA HIS A 99 20.12 18.94 10.85
C HIS A 99 21.06 18.64 12.03
N ALA A 100 20.71 17.69 12.88
CA ALA A 100 21.55 17.25 13.99
C ALA A 100 22.90 16.67 13.52
N LEU A 101 22.95 16.13 12.30
CA LEU A 101 24.17 15.64 11.64
C LEU A 101 24.90 16.71 10.83
N HIS A 102 24.46 17.96 10.85
CA HIS A 102 25.00 19.08 10.04
C HIS A 102 24.96 18.84 8.52
N LEU A 103 23.98 18.04 8.05
CA LEU A 103 23.79 17.74 6.63
C LEU A 103 22.67 18.57 5.99
N LEU A 104 21.87 19.27 6.79
CA LEU A 104 20.74 20.09 6.34
C LEU A 104 20.62 21.33 7.25
N ASP A 105 20.81 22.51 6.69
CA ASP A 105 20.71 23.75 7.46
C ASP A 105 19.27 24.21 7.62
N ALA A 106 18.51 24.24 6.52
CA ALA A 106 17.13 24.68 6.49
C ALA A 106 16.17 23.51 6.80
N TYR A 107 15.84 23.29 8.08
CA TYR A 107 14.90 22.23 8.50
C TYR A 107 13.58 22.76 9.09
N THR A 108 13.46 24.08 9.27
CA THR A 108 12.25 24.79 9.70
C THR A 108 11.84 25.82 8.66
N LEU A 109 10.59 26.26 8.67
CA LEU A 109 10.10 27.24 7.69
C LEU A 109 10.85 28.57 7.74
N PRO A 110 11.14 29.18 8.92
CA PRO A 110 11.91 30.44 9.01
C PRO A 110 13.37 30.31 8.56
N ALA A 111 13.90 29.10 8.46
CA ALA A 111 15.28 28.88 7.97
C ALA A 111 15.37 28.92 6.43
N ILE A 112 14.24 28.94 5.71
CA ILE A 112 14.21 29.18 4.27
C ILE A 112 14.35 30.69 4.04
N PRO A 113 15.34 31.17 3.23
CA PRO A 113 15.48 32.57 2.87
C PRO A 113 14.18 33.14 2.29
N PRO A 114 13.91 34.44 2.52
CA PRO A 114 12.71 35.09 2.03
C PRO A 114 12.68 35.17 0.49
N ALA A 115 11.50 35.31 -0.09
CA ALA A 115 11.29 35.40 -1.54
C ALA A 115 12.10 36.54 -2.21
N ALA A 116 12.46 37.57 -1.46
CA ALA A 116 13.31 38.66 -1.93
C ALA A 116 14.76 38.21 -2.23
N ASP A 117 15.25 37.18 -1.55
CA ASP A 117 16.53 36.51 -1.85
C ASP A 117 16.26 35.24 -2.67
N ALA A 118 15.97 35.41 -3.94
CA ALA A 118 15.61 34.30 -4.84
C ALA A 118 16.74 33.26 -4.95
N ALA A 119 18.00 33.66 -4.92
CA ALA A 119 19.13 32.73 -5.05
C ALA A 119 19.30 31.89 -3.77
N GLY A 120 19.24 32.53 -2.60
CA GLY A 120 19.27 31.83 -1.31
C GLY A 120 18.06 30.91 -1.13
N PHE A 121 16.86 31.35 -1.53
CA PHE A 121 15.64 30.54 -1.53
C PHE A 121 15.80 29.26 -2.37
N ASP A 122 16.24 29.43 -3.63
CA ASP A 122 16.45 28.30 -4.54
C ASP A 122 17.48 27.30 -3.98
N ALA A 123 18.60 27.78 -3.47
CA ALA A 123 19.63 26.93 -2.88
C ALA A 123 19.08 26.10 -1.70
N ALA A 124 18.38 26.75 -0.76
CA ALA A 124 17.77 26.10 0.39
C ALA A 124 16.71 25.08 -0.03
N MET A 125 15.80 25.44 -0.93
CA MET A 125 14.73 24.56 -1.39
C MET A 125 15.27 23.35 -2.19
N PHE A 126 16.31 23.53 -3.01
CA PHE A 126 16.98 22.41 -3.66
C PHE A 126 17.55 21.42 -2.65
N GLN A 127 18.21 21.91 -1.61
CA GLN A 127 18.80 21.05 -0.58
C GLN A 127 17.70 20.27 0.17
N VAL A 128 16.66 20.94 0.63
CA VAL A 128 15.54 20.35 1.38
C VAL A 128 14.80 19.31 0.55
N VAL A 129 14.46 19.63 -0.72
CA VAL A 129 13.74 18.71 -1.60
C VAL A 129 14.58 17.49 -1.95
N ARG A 130 15.87 17.65 -2.23
CA ARG A 130 16.78 16.52 -2.47
C ARG A 130 16.90 15.61 -1.24
N ALA A 131 17.00 16.20 -0.05
CA ALA A 131 17.00 15.46 1.21
C ALA A 131 15.71 14.64 1.38
N GLY A 132 14.55 15.24 1.08
CA GLY A 132 13.26 14.56 1.09
C GLY A 132 13.17 13.42 0.06
N ARG A 133 13.66 13.62 -1.15
CA ARG A 133 13.67 12.58 -2.21
C ARG A 133 14.59 11.40 -1.88
N VAL A 134 15.72 11.64 -1.21
CA VAL A 134 16.55 10.54 -0.69
C VAL A 134 15.76 9.70 0.30
N LEU A 135 14.97 10.33 1.18
CA LEU A 135 14.07 9.60 2.07
C LEU A 135 13.02 8.79 1.29
N ALA A 136 12.45 9.33 0.20
CA ALA A 136 11.52 8.59 -0.65
C ALA A 136 12.16 7.31 -1.23
N LEU A 137 13.40 7.40 -1.71
CA LEU A 137 14.16 6.22 -2.16
C LEU A 137 14.38 5.21 -1.03
N LEU A 138 14.73 5.67 0.18
CA LEU A 138 14.94 4.80 1.33
C LEU A 138 13.65 4.07 1.72
N ILE A 139 12.51 4.77 1.76
CA ILE A 139 11.19 4.19 2.04
C ILE A 139 10.83 3.16 0.97
N ALA A 140 10.96 3.51 -0.32
CA ALA A 140 10.66 2.60 -1.42
C ALA A 140 11.55 1.34 -1.38
N SER A 141 12.84 1.51 -1.12
CA SER A 141 13.78 0.39 -0.96
C SER A 141 13.40 -0.51 0.21
N GLY A 142 13.03 0.08 1.36
CA GLY A 142 12.53 -0.66 2.51
C GLY A 142 11.26 -1.45 2.18
N CYS A 143 10.31 -0.83 1.47
CA CYS A 143 9.09 -1.51 1.01
C CYS A 143 9.41 -2.69 0.08
N VAL A 144 10.34 -2.54 -0.85
CA VAL A 144 10.77 -3.62 -1.76
C VAL A 144 11.40 -4.78 -0.98
N LEU A 145 12.24 -4.49 0.02
CA LEU A 145 12.86 -5.53 0.85
C LEU A 145 11.85 -6.28 1.71
N ILE A 146 10.90 -5.58 2.33
CA ILE A 146 9.82 -6.20 3.12
C ILE A 146 8.93 -7.04 2.22
N PHE A 147 8.55 -6.53 1.03
CA PHE A 147 7.81 -7.30 0.04
C PHE A 147 8.53 -8.59 -0.34
N ALA A 148 9.82 -8.51 -0.64
CA ALA A 148 10.65 -9.67 -0.98
C ALA A 148 10.66 -10.73 0.13
N TRP A 149 10.84 -10.30 1.36
CA TRP A 149 10.87 -11.19 2.52
C TRP A 149 9.52 -11.88 2.74
N LEU A 150 8.41 -11.15 2.66
CA LEU A 150 7.06 -11.69 2.81
C LEU A 150 6.68 -12.59 1.61
N ALA A 151 7.01 -12.18 0.37
CA ALA A 151 6.77 -12.98 -0.82
C ALA A 151 7.46 -14.34 -0.73
N ARG A 152 8.68 -14.40 -0.21
CA ARG A 152 9.38 -15.65 0.06
C ARG A 152 8.65 -16.56 1.07
N GLY A 153 7.85 -15.98 1.98
CA GLY A 153 6.98 -16.75 2.88
C GLY A 153 5.71 -17.27 2.21
N ILE A 154 5.28 -16.63 1.11
CA ILE A 154 4.05 -16.98 0.38
C ILE A 154 4.34 -18.03 -0.71
N VAL A 155 5.38 -17.86 -1.50
CA VAL A 155 5.77 -18.80 -2.57
C VAL A 155 6.88 -19.73 -2.09
N ARG A 156 6.96 -20.94 -2.68
CA ARG A 156 7.94 -21.97 -2.29
C ARG A 156 9.31 -21.69 -2.90
N ASP A 157 9.31 -21.26 -4.17
CA ASP A 157 10.54 -21.00 -4.90
C ASP A 157 11.02 -19.56 -4.70
N TRP A 158 12.19 -19.36 -4.13
CA TRP A 158 12.79 -18.05 -3.93
C TRP A 158 13.02 -17.27 -5.23
N ARG A 159 13.15 -17.97 -6.36
CA ARG A 159 13.33 -17.34 -7.68
C ARG A 159 12.05 -16.66 -8.13
N VAL A 160 10.91 -17.28 -7.86
CA VAL A 160 9.59 -16.69 -8.11
C VAL A 160 9.38 -15.48 -7.21
N ALA A 161 9.78 -15.58 -5.93
CA ALA A 161 9.73 -14.44 -5.02
C ALA A 161 10.61 -13.28 -5.52
N LEU A 162 11.81 -13.57 -6.04
CA LEU A 162 12.71 -12.56 -6.60
C LEU A 162 12.13 -11.90 -7.87
N LEU A 163 11.53 -12.69 -8.76
CA LEU A 163 10.86 -12.18 -9.96
C LEU A 163 9.66 -11.28 -9.60
N ALA A 164 8.84 -11.69 -8.63
CA ALA A 164 7.74 -10.87 -8.11
C ALA A 164 8.26 -9.56 -7.49
N THR A 165 9.38 -9.63 -6.76
CA THR A 165 10.04 -8.45 -6.18
C THR A 165 10.57 -7.51 -7.26
N LEU A 166 11.15 -8.04 -8.33
CA LEU A 166 11.59 -7.25 -9.48
C LEU A 166 10.40 -6.58 -10.18
N ALA A 167 9.30 -7.32 -10.40
CA ALA A 167 8.08 -6.76 -10.97
C ALA A 167 7.50 -5.64 -10.09
N PHE A 168 7.53 -5.80 -8.78
CA PHE A 168 7.06 -4.80 -7.82
C PHE A 168 7.96 -3.56 -7.80
N ALA A 169 9.28 -3.74 -7.70
CA ALA A 169 10.26 -2.65 -7.67
C ALA A 169 10.22 -1.78 -8.93
N LEU A 170 9.95 -2.39 -10.09
CA LEU A 170 9.87 -1.73 -11.39
C LEU A 170 8.42 -1.49 -11.85
N SER A 171 7.43 -1.61 -10.95
CA SER A 171 6.05 -1.20 -11.23
C SER A 171 5.93 0.32 -11.24
N GLY A 172 4.96 0.84 -12.00
CA GLY A 172 4.69 2.28 -12.07
C GLY A 172 4.45 2.92 -10.70
N GLY A 173 3.81 2.19 -9.79
CA GLY A 173 3.61 2.63 -8.41
C GLY A 173 4.91 2.90 -7.66
N ILE A 174 5.84 1.94 -7.63
CA ILE A 174 7.14 2.12 -6.96
C ILE A 174 8.03 3.11 -7.72
N ALA A 175 8.04 3.07 -9.05
CA ALA A 175 8.85 3.94 -9.87
C ALA A 175 8.56 5.44 -9.62
N VAL A 176 7.29 5.82 -9.44
CA VAL A 176 6.91 7.18 -9.06
C VAL A 176 7.37 7.51 -7.65
N HIS A 177 7.02 6.66 -6.67
CA HIS A 177 7.24 6.94 -5.25
C HIS A 177 8.70 6.82 -4.79
N SER A 178 9.56 6.17 -5.55
CA SER A 178 11.00 6.16 -5.28
C SER A 178 11.69 7.48 -5.61
N ARG A 179 11.06 8.35 -6.40
CA ARG A 179 11.63 9.59 -6.93
C ARG A 179 11.04 10.85 -6.33
N ILE A 180 9.83 10.78 -5.81
CA ILE A 180 9.10 11.89 -5.21
C ILE A 180 8.43 11.48 -3.90
N LEU A 181 8.37 12.40 -2.96
CA LEU A 181 7.64 12.20 -1.71
C LEU A 181 6.15 12.24 -1.95
N ARG A 182 5.48 11.13 -1.69
CA ARG A 182 4.03 11.00 -1.78
C ARG A 182 3.50 10.12 -0.65
N SER A 183 2.26 10.34 -0.26
CA SER A 183 1.62 9.61 0.83
C SER A 183 1.13 8.21 0.44
N GLU A 184 0.93 7.93 -0.86
CA GLU A 184 0.32 6.69 -1.34
C GLU A 184 1.15 5.45 -1.03
N LEU A 185 2.48 5.52 -1.17
CA LEU A 185 3.36 4.40 -0.85
C LEU A 185 3.26 4.01 0.62
N VAL A 186 3.32 5.02 1.51
CA VAL A 186 3.25 4.84 2.97
C VAL A 186 1.83 4.46 3.41
N ALA A 187 0.81 4.68 2.58
CA ALA A 187 -0.55 4.19 2.80
C ALA A 187 -0.75 2.75 2.32
N ALA A 188 -0.33 2.43 1.10
CA ALA A 188 -0.61 1.15 0.46
C ALA A 188 0.27 0.01 0.99
N CYS A 189 1.58 0.25 1.15
CA CYS A 189 2.52 -0.80 1.53
C CYS A 189 2.26 -1.39 2.91
N PRO A 190 1.95 -0.65 3.98
CA PRO A 190 1.59 -1.25 5.26
C PRO A 190 0.39 -2.21 5.14
N VAL A 191 -0.67 -1.83 4.43
CA VAL A 191 -1.84 -2.69 4.26
C VAL A 191 -1.54 -3.91 3.40
N LEU A 192 -0.72 -3.75 2.35
CA LEU A 192 -0.20 -4.88 1.56
C LEU A 192 0.61 -5.84 2.45
N PHE A 193 1.47 -5.31 3.30
CA PHE A 193 2.27 -6.14 4.20
C PHE A 193 1.42 -6.82 5.27
N ALA A 194 0.34 -6.16 5.73
CA ALA A 194 -0.68 -6.80 6.57
C ALA A 194 -1.31 -8.00 5.87
N LEU A 195 -1.73 -7.86 4.60
CA LEU A 195 -2.25 -8.96 3.79
C LEU A 195 -1.23 -10.10 3.68
N MET A 196 -0.01 -9.79 3.26
CA MET A 196 1.03 -10.79 3.06
C MET A 196 1.40 -11.51 4.36
N LEU A 197 1.47 -10.77 5.48
CA LEU A 197 1.71 -11.33 6.81
C LEU A 197 0.57 -12.29 7.21
N LEU A 198 -0.69 -11.87 7.04
CA LEU A 198 -1.86 -12.71 7.33
C LEU A 198 -1.85 -14.00 6.50
N ILE A 199 -1.45 -13.94 5.24
CA ILE A 199 -1.27 -15.14 4.39
C ILE A 199 -0.17 -16.06 4.94
N VAL A 200 0.96 -15.50 5.35
CA VAL A 200 2.09 -16.28 5.89
C VAL A 200 1.71 -16.97 7.21
N ILE A 201 1.06 -16.23 8.12
CA ILE A 201 0.66 -16.79 9.42
C ILE A 201 -0.52 -17.76 9.30
N GLY A 202 -1.44 -17.53 8.36
CA GLY A 202 -2.59 -18.41 8.10
C GLY A 202 -2.20 -19.79 7.58
N ARG A 203 -1.02 -19.90 6.93
CA ARG A 203 -0.48 -21.18 6.42
C ARG A 203 0.27 -22.01 7.47
N ARG A 204 0.63 -21.43 8.61
CA ARG A 204 1.46 -22.06 9.62
C ARG A 204 0.74 -22.12 10.95
N ALA A 205 0.74 -23.28 11.58
CA ALA A 205 0.41 -23.34 13.00
C ALA A 205 1.52 -22.60 13.76
N SER A 206 1.19 -21.52 14.45
CA SER A 206 2.17 -20.68 15.14
C SER A 206 1.60 -20.16 16.44
N LEU A 207 2.41 -20.21 17.52
CA LEU A 207 2.08 -19.60 18.80
C LEU A 207 1.90 -18.07 18.66
N ALA A 208 2.63 -17.44 17.74
CA ALA A 208 2.64 -15.99 17.51
C ALA A 208 1.52 -15.50 16.57
N ARG A 209 0.52 -16.34 16.22
CA ARG A 209 -0.55 -15.92 15.29
C ARG A 209 -1.33 -14.70 15.78
N PRO A 210 -1.76 -14.60 17.07
CA PRO A 210 -2.38 -13.38 17.59
C PRO A 210 -1.51 -12.14 17.47
N ALA A 211 -0.20 -12.26 17.72
CA ALA A 211 0.74 -11.15 17.52
C ALA A 211 0.85 -10.73 16.04
N GLY A 212 0.86 -11.70 15.11
CA GLY A 212 0.83 -11.41 13.68
C GLY A 212 -0.44 -10.68 13.25
N VAL A 213 -1.61 -11.04 13.80
CA VAL A 213 -2.88 -10.33 13.59
C VAL A 213 -2.82 -8.91 14.16
N ALA A 214 -2.23 -8.73 15.37
CA ALA A 214 -2.02 -7.42 15.95
C ALA A 214 -1.17 -6.51 15.06
N VAL A 215 -0.03 -7.02 14.56
CA VAL A 215 0.84 -6.27 13.64
C VAL A 215 0.09 -5.91 12.36
N ALA A 216 -0.69 -6.83 11.80
CA ALA A 216 -1.49 -6.56 10.61
C ALA A 216 -2.54 -5.46 10.86
N ALA A 217 -3.20 -5.45 12.01
CA ALA A 217 -4.17 -4.43 12.39
C ALA A 217 -3.50 -3.05 12.54
N ALA A 218 -2.37 -2.98 13.23
CA ALA A 218 -1.60 -1.75 13.34
C ALA A 218 -1.18 -1.21 11.96
N LEU A 219 -0.66 -2.07 11.08
CA LEU A 219 -0.29 -1.69 9.71
C LEU A 219 -1.48 -1.13 8.91
N CYS A 220 -2.69 -1.67 9.10
CA CYS A 220 -3.90 -1.14 8.47
C CYS A 220 -4.22 0.29 8.95
N VAL A 221 -4.14 0.56 10.25
CA VAL A 221 -4.35 1.90 10.81
C VAL A 221 -3.29 2.87 10.31
N LEU A 222 -2.00 2.47 10.34
CA LEU A 222 -0.90 3.27 9.80
C LEU A 222 -1.12 3.64 8.31
N GLY A 223 -1.68 2.72 7.52
CA GLY A 223 -2.09 3.01 6.13
C GLY A 223 -3.16 4.10 6.05
N LEU A 224 -4.18 4.03 6.90
CA LEU A 224 -5.27 5.02 6.97
C LEU A 224 -4.78 6.41 7.40
N GLU A 225 -3.81 6.48 8.31
CA GLU A 225 -3.19 7.75 8.75
C GLU A 225 -2.48 8.49 7.62
N ASN A 226 -2.17 7.82 6.53
CA ASN A 226 -1.59 8.45 5.34
C ASN A 226 -2.61 8.77 4.27
N LYS A 227 -3.51 7.82 3.96
CA LYS A 227 -4.49 8.03 2.90
C LYS A 227 -5.72 7.17 3.08
N VAL A 228 -6.86 7.80 3.01
CA VAL A 228 -8.15 7.14 3.22
C VAL A 228 -8.44 6.03 2.19
N GLN A 229 -7.87 6.10 0.98
CA GLN A 229 -7.98 5.04 -0.03
C GLN A 229 -7.50 3.67 0.47
N ALA A 230 -6.65 3.61 1.50
CA ALA A 230 -6.25 2.37 2.16
C ALA A 230 -7.44 1.54 2.64
N ILE A 231 -8.60 2.17 2.96
CA ILE A 231 -9.83 1.46 3.37
C ILE A 231 -10.32 0.48 2.31
N LEU A 232 -10.13 0.79 1.02
CA LEU A 232 -10.55 -0.10 -0.07
C LEU A 232 -9.75 -1.41 -0.04
N LEU A 233 -8.44 -1.32 0.18
CA LEU A 233 -7.58 -2.50 0.32
C LEU A 233 -7.89 -3.23 1.63
N ILE A 234 -8.06 -2.54 2.75
CA ILE A 234 -8.43 -3.11 4.05
C ILE A 234 -9.75 -3.90 3.94
N GLY A 235 -10.75 -3.34 3.28
CA GLY A 235 -12.05 -4.00 3.07
C GLY A 235 -11.97 -5.29 2.27
N THR A 236 -10.93 -5.49 1.45
CA THR A 236 -10.72 -6.73 0.70
C THR A 236 -9.95 -7.80 1.48
N LEU A 237 -9.22 -7.46 2.54
CA LEU A 237 -8.38 -8.40 3.29
C LEU A 237 -9.12 -9.67 3.74
N PRO A 238 -10.33 -9.59 4.33
CA PRO A 238 -11.06 -10.77 4.77
C PRO A 238 -11.31 -11.77 3.64
N PHE A 239 -11.58 -11.28 2.44
CA PHE A 239 -11.84 -12.14 1.28
C PHE A 239 -10.54 -12.71 0.69
N LEU A 240 -9.48 -11.91 0.67
CA LEU A 240 -8.19 -12.29 0.09
C LEU A 240 -7.47 -13.37 0.87
N ILE A 241 -7.59 -13.42 2.19
CA ILE A 241 -6.91 -14.42 3.02
C ILE A 241 -7.59 -15.80 2.96
N LEU A 242 -8.90 -15.88 2.64
CA LEU A 242 -9.68 -17.10 2.65
C LEU A 242 -9.04 -18.25 1.84
N PRO A 243 -8.68 -18.10 0.57
CA PRO A 243 -8.11 -19.18 -0.23
C PRO A 243 -6.66 -19.54 0.13
N PHE A 244 -6.02 -18.77 1.02
CA PHE A 244 -4.65 -19.01 1.46
C PHE A 244 -4.55 -19.81 2.76
N GLY A 245 -5.64 -19.93 3.50
CA GLY A 245 -5.68 -20.72 4.71
C GLY A 245 -5.55 -22.22 4.43
N SER A 246 -5.07 -22.97 5.41
CA SER A 246 -4.96 -24.43 5.33
C SER A 246 -5.94 -25.08 6.30
N ALA A 247 -6.77 -25.96 5.79
CA ALA A 247 -7.61 -26.83 6.62
C ALA A 247 -6.76 -27.80 7.49
N GLU A 248 -5.48 -27.98 7.16
CA GLU A 248 -4.51 -28.74 7.95
C GLU A 248 -3.89 -27.90 9.09
N GLY A 249 -4.16 -26.59 9.10
CA GLY A 249 -3.67 -25.67 10.11
C GLY A 249 -4.29 -25.95 11.47
N LYS A 250 -3.78 -26.97 12.17
CA LYS A 250 -4.18 -27.27 13.54
C LYS A 250 -3.72 -26.15 14.47
N SER A 251 -4.55 -25.80 15.43
CA SER A 251 -4.14 -24.95 16.53
C SER A 251 -2.91 -25.56 17.23
N VAL A 252 -1.97 -24.72 17.64
CA VAL A 252 -0.82 -25.17 18.46
C VAL A 252 -1.34 -25.69 19.80
N ALA A 253 -0.66 -26.66 20.39
CA ALA A 253 -1.07 -27.27 21.66
C ALA A 253 -1.31 -26.23 22.79
N PHE A 254 -0.55 -25.15 22.81
CA PHE A 254 -0.77 -24.03 23.73
C PHE A 254 -2.19 -23.45 23.63
N TRP A 255 -2.74 -23.34 22.42
CA TRP A 255 -4.05 -22.74 22.15
C TRP A 255 -5.22 -23.72 22.29
N ASN A 256 -4.97 -24.99 22.66
CA ASN A 256 -6.01 -26.02 22.81
C ASN A 256 -6.84 -25.86 24.09
N ASN A 257 -7.32 -24.65 24.38
CA ASN A 257 -8.17 -24.32 25.53
C ASN A 257 -7.53 -24.65 26.90
N THR A 258 -6.22 -24.54 27.00
CA THR A 258 -5.48 -24.70 28.26
C THR A 258 -5.65 -23.46 29.15
N ALA A 259 -5.35 -23.57 30.47
CA ALA A 259 -5.40 -22.44 31.38
C ALA A 259 -4.47 -21.28 30.93
N SER A 260 -3.29 -21.62 30.39
CA SER A 260 -2.34 -20.63 29.82
C SER A 260 -2.90 -19.89 28.63
N SER A 261 -3.65 -20.58 27.75
CA SER A 261 -4.29 -19.93 26.58
C SER A 261 -5.39 -18.97 27.02
N TRP A 262 -6.20 -19.33 28.01
CA TRP A 262 -7.22 -18.44 28.56
C TRP A 262 -6.62 -17.25 29.33
N LEU A 263 -5.49 -17.44 30.01
CA LEU A 263 -4.74 -16.34 30.61
C LEU A 263 -4.26 -15.35 29.51
N ALA A 264 -3.75 -15.87 28.39
CA ALA A 264 -3.36 -15.02 27.26
C ALA A 264 -4.56 -14.25 26.67
N VAL A 265 -5.74 -14.88 26.58
CA VAL A 265 -6.99 -14.20 26.17
C VAL A 265 -7.33 -13.07 27.15
N ALA A 266 -7.27 -13.33 28.46
CA ALA A 266 -7.57 -12.33 29.48
C ALA A 266 -6.60 -11.14 29.41
N VAL A 267 -5.30 -11.40 29.26
CA VAL A 267 -4.29 -10.35 29.07
C VAL A 267 -4.56 -9.54 27.81
N ALA A 268 -4.83 -10.19 26.68
CA ALA A 268 -5.15 -9.51 25.43
C ALA A 268 -6.43 -8.65 25.56
N ALA A 269 -7.45 -9.14 26.27
CA ALA A 269 -8.68 -8.41 26.55
C ALA A 269 -8.43 -7.16 27.41
N ILE A 270 -7.62 -7.28 28.47
CA ILE A 270 -7.25 -6.15 29.32
C ILE A 270 -6.52 -5.08 28.49
N ILE A 271 -5.55 -5.49 27.67
CA ILE A 271 -4.82 -4.55 26.80
C ILE A 271 -5.77 -3.90 25.80
N ALA A 272 -6.71 -4.65 25.20
CA ALA A 272 -7.69 -4.11 24.27
C ALA A 272 -8.61 -3.06 24.94
N VAL A 273 -9.09 -3.34 26.14
CA VAL A 273 -9.89 -2.38 26.92
C VAL A 273 -9.08 -1.13 27.27
N ALA A 274 -7.86 -1.29 27.75
CA ALA A 274 -6.97 -0.17 28.08
C ALA A 274 -6.65 0.69 26.85
N ALA A 275 -6.34 0.06 25.70
CA ALA A 275 -6.06 0.76 24.45
C ALA A 275 -7.31 1.51 23.93
N THR A 276 -8.49 0.88 23.99
CA THR A 276 -9.76 1.51 23.61
C THR A 276 -10.07 2.71 24.51
N TRP A 277 -9.87 2.56 25.82
CA TRP A 277 -10.07 3.66 26.76
C TRP A 277 -9.09 4.81 26.50
N ALA A 278 -7.82 4.53 26.29
CA ALA A 278 -6.82 5.53 25.96
C ALA A 278 -7.12 6.26 24.64
N ALA A 279 -7.62 5.55 23.62
CA ALA A 279 -7.99 6.14 22.33
C ALA A 279 -9.38 6.81 22.31
N SER A 280 -10.17 6.70 23.40
CA SER A 280 -11.54 7.23 23.43
C SER A 280 -11.65 8.73 23.14
N PRO A 281 -10.71 9.61 23.55
CA PRO A 281 -10.78 11.04 23.18
C PRO A 281 -10.66 11.25 21.67
N LEU A 282 -9.76 10.52 20.99
CA LEU A 282 -9.59 10.60 19.55
C LEU A 282 -10.83 10.07 18.82
N ILE A 283 -11.42 8.98 19.31
CA ILE A 283 -12.68 8.45 18.75
C ILE A 283 -13.79 9.47 18.88
N ALA A 284 -13.91 10.16 20.02
CA ALA A 284 -14.90 11.22 20.24
C ALA A 284 -14.74 12.36 19.24
N VAL A 285 -13.50 12.82 19.00
CA VAL A 285 -13.20 13.83 17.96
C VAL A 285 -13.62 13.34 16.57
N GLY A 286 -13.32 12.09 16.23
CA GLY A 286 -13.67 11.50 14.93
C GLY A 286 -15.18 11.32 14.71
N LEU A 287 -15.99 11.36 15.77
CA LEU A 287 -17.45 11.23 15.73
C LEU A 287 -18.19 12.53 16.00
N ASP A 288 -17.50 13.63 16.27
CA ASP A 288 -18.10 14.94 16.54
C ASP A 288 -18.71 15.53 15.28
N ARG A 289 -20.04 15.73 15.30
CA ARG A 289 -20.79 16.24 14.15
C ARG A 289 -20.40 17.67 13.79
N GLY A 290 -20.15 18.52 14.76
CA GLY A 290 -19.77 19.92 14.51
C GLY A 290 -18.43 20.01 13.79
N LEU A 291 -17.47 19.17 14.18
CA LEU A 291 -16.17 19.07 13.51
C LEU A 291 -16.29 18.43 12.10
N LEU A 292 -17.18 17.45 11.93
CA LEU A 292 -17.46 16.84 10.64
C LEU A 292 -18.05 17.86 9.65
N ASP A 293 -19.03 18.66 10.08
CA ASP A 293 -19.63 19.71 9.26
C ASP A 293 -18.62 20.81 8.93
N ALA A 294 -17.81 21.24 9.91
CA ALA A 294 -16.75 22.22 9.69
C ALA A 294 -15.67 21.73 8.71
N ALA A 295 -15.40 20.44 8.69
CA ALA A 295 -14.47 19.79 7.75
C ALA A 295 -15.11 19.44 6.40
N GLN A 296 -16.33 19.89 6.14
CA GLN A 296 -17.11 19.62 4.92
C GLN A 296 -17.30 18.12 4.61
N PHE A 297 -17.42 17.32 5.66
CA PHE A 297 -17.78 15.92 5.53
C PHE A 297 -19.30 15.80 5.40
N HIS A 298 -19.78 15.60 4.19
CA HIS A 298 -21.19 15.37 3.94
C HIS A 298 -21.45 13.87 3.75
N PRO A 299 -22.19 13.22 4.66
CA PRO A 299 -22.52 11.81 4.55
C PRO A 299 -23.37 11.54 3.31
N LEU A 300 -22.87 10.74 2.39
CA LEU A 300 -23.51 10.47 1.10
C LEU A 300 -24.66 9.48 1.18
N VAL A 301 -24.59 8.48 2.07
CA VAL A 301 -25.51 7.36 2.02
C VAL A 301 -26.53 7.38 3.16
N LEU A 302 -26.13 7.57 4.41
CA LEU A 302 -27.02 7.39 5.55
C LEU A 302 -26.95 8.48 6.63
N ASN A 303 -26.10 9.46 6.51
CA ASN A 303 -25.86 10.46 7.58
C ASN A 303 -25.64 9.82 8.98
N ARG A 304 -25.01 8.62 9.04
CA ARG A 304 -24.87 7.82 10.26
C ARG A 304 -23.54 7.09 10.27
N PHE A 305 -22.47 7.79 10.62
CA PHE A 305 -21.10 7.23 10.70
C PHE A 305 -21.01 5.94 11.52
N GLY A 306 -21.68 5.86 12.67
CA GLY A 306 -21.64 4.68 13.54
C GLY A 306 -22.13 3.39 12.88
N ILE A 307 -23.01 3.46 11.89
CA ILE A 307 -23.50 2.27 11.18
C ILE A 307 -22.39 1.64 10.35
N TYR A 308 -21.61 2.43 9.63
CA TYR A 308 -20.50 1.92 8.82
C TYR A 308 -19.42 1.26 9.65
N GLN A 309 -19.07 1.88 10.80
CA GLN A 309 -18.08 1.33 11.72
C GLN A 309 -18.57 0.00 12.31
N THR A 310 -19.85 -0.05 12.69
CA THR A 310 -20.48 -1.27 13.20
C THR A 310 -20.52 -2.37 12.13
N ALA A 311 -20.92 -2.03 10.90
CA ALA A 311 -20.96 -2.96 9.79
C ALA A 311 -19.56 -3.53 9.47
N LEU A 312 -18.53 -2.68 9.48
CA LEU A 312 -17.15 -3.09 9.26
C LEU A 312 -16.66 -3.99 10.40
N ALA A 313 -16.96 -3.66 11.65
CA ALA A 313 -16.60 -4.49 12.81
C ALA A 313 -17.28 -5.88 12.76
N ILE A 314 -18.56 -5.93 12.41
CA ILE A 314 -19.31 -7.18 12.22
C ILE A 314 -18.72 -8.01 11.07
N LEU A 315 -18.37 -7.37 9.94
CA LEU A 315 -17.74 -8.05 8.81
C LEU A 315 -16.41 -8.67 9.22
N ILE A 316 -15.52 -7.91 9.83
CA ILE A 316 -14.20 -8.38 10.26
C ILE A 316 -14.33 -9.49 11.30
N GLY A 317 -15.12 -9.26 12.35
CA GLY A 317 -15.33 -10.25 13.42
C GLY A 317 -15.99 -11.52 12.90
N GLY A 318 -17.02 -11.40 12.06
CA GLY A 318 -17.71 -12.52 11.42
C GLY A 318 -16.77 -13.34 10.54
N CYS A 319 -15.93 -12.68 9.75
CA CYS A 319 -14.91 -13.35 8.92
C CYS A 319 -13.87 -14.07 9.79
N MET A 320 -13.39 -13.47 10.88
CA MET A 320 -12.44 -14.12 11.79
C MET A 320 -13.03 -15.38 12.41
N ILE A 321 -14.27 -15.34 12.90
CA ILE A 321 -14.95 -16.50 13.48
C ILE A 321 -15.16 -17.59 12.42
N THR A 322 -15.63 -17.22 11.23
CA THR A 322 -15.85 -18.16 10.14
C THR A 322 -14.55 -18.87 9.73
N TYR A 323 -13.47 -18.11 9.58
CA TYR A 323 -12.16 -18.67 9.20
C TYR A 323 -11.55 -19.51 10.32
N ALA A 324 -11.76 -19.14 11.58
CA ALA A 324 -11.36 -19.97 12.71
C ALA A 324 -12.04 -21.35 12.65
N GLY A 325 -13.32 -21.40 12.31
CA GLY A 325 -14.05 -22.65 12.09
C GLY A 325 -13.52 -23.46 10.89
N ILE A 326 -13.34 -22.82 9.73
CA ILE A 326 -12.84 -23.46 8.50
C ILE A 326 -11.41 -24.00 8.70
N TRP A 327 -10.54 -23.22 9.33
CA TRP A 327 -9.13 -23.58 9.54
C TRP A 327 -8.89 -24.34 10.86
N ARG A 328 -9.97 -24.68 11.59
CA ARG A 328 -9.91 -25.44 12.84
C ARG A 328 -9.00 -24.82 13.90
N ILE A 329 -9.09 -23.49 14.05
CA ILE A 329 -8.40 -22.72 15.08
C ILE A 329 -9.22 -22.79 16.37
N SER A 330 -8.57 -22.88 17.54
CA SER A 330 -9.28 -22.97 18.82
C SER A 330 -10.00 -21.65 19.17
N ALA A 331 -11.01 -21.73 20.03
CA ALA A 331 -11.74 -20.56 20.52
C ALA A 331 -10.82 -19.58 21.26
N ALA A 332 -9.90 -20.09 22.09
CA ALA A 332 -8.95 -19.26 22.80
C ALA A 332 -8.03 -18.47 21.84
N GLU A 333 -7.47 -19.12 20.82
CA GLU A 333 -6.63 -18.45 19.83
C GLU A 333 -7.41 -17.41 19.02
N THR A 334 -8.68 -17.72 18.66
CA THR A 334 -9.54 -16.78 17.94
C THR A 334 -9.83 -15.54 18.78
N LEU A 335 -10.23 -15.69 20.04
CA LEU A 335 -10.50 -14.57 20.95
C LEU A 335 -9.23 -13.76 21.23
N ALA A 336 -8.10 -14.42 21.48
CA ALA A 336 -6.82 -13.74 21.66
C ALA A 336 -6.47 -12.89 20.41
N SER A 337 -6.70 -13.43 19.21
CA SER A 337 -6.47 -12.70 17.94
C SER A 337 -7.42 -11.52 17.77
N MET A 338 -8.69 -11.65 18.15
CA MET A 338 -9.67 -10.56 18.10
C MET A 338 -9.30 -9.43 19.06
N PHE A 339 -8.96 -9.75 20.31
CA PHE A 339 -8.52 -8.72 21.28
C PHE A 339 -7.18 -8.11 20.89
N ALA A 340 -6.25 -8.89 20.35
CA ALA A 340 -4.97 -8.39 19.85
C ALA A 340 -5.15 -7.44 18.66
N LEU A 341 -6.09 -7.73 17.75
CA LEU A 341 -6.47 -6.83 16.66
C LEU A 341 -6.99 -5.50 17.19
N ILE A 342 -7.96 -5.55 18.12
CA ILE A 342 -8.56 -4.34 18.72
C ILE A 342 -7.47 -3.51 19.43
N ALA A 343 -6.68 -4.16 20.30
CA ALA A 343 -5.61 -3.51 21.03
C ALA A 343 -4.63 -2.78 20.10
N ALA A 344 -4.15 -3.48 19.07
CA ALA A 344 -3.17 -2.93 18.14
C ALA A 344 -3.73 -1.82 17.26
N ALA A 345 -5.00 -1.92 16.83
CA ALA A 345 -5.65 -0.87 16.05
C ALA A 345 -5.76 0.43 16.87
N PHE A 346 -6.20 0.36 18.12
CA PHE A 346 -6.31 1.55 18.95
C PHE A 346 -4.96 2.08 19.45
N LEU A 347 -3.97 1.21 19.72
CA LEU A 347 -2.61 1.67 20.02
C LEU A 347 -1.97 2.37 18.82
N ALA A 348 -2.21 1.90 17.60
CA ALA A 348 -1.74 2.58 16.40
C ALA A 348 -2.42 3.95 16.25
N LEU A 349 -3.73 4.04 16.49
CA LEU A 349 -4.47 5.30 16.45
C LEU A 349 -3.88 6.37 17.39
N LEU A 350 -3.33 5.96 18.54
CA LEU A 350 -2.67 6.89 19.48
C LEU A 350 -1.45 7.60 18.91
N LEU A 351 -0.89 7.14 17.79
CA LEU A 351 0.18 7.88 17.11
C LEU A 351 -0.30 9.25 16.61
N LEU A 352 -1.58 9.40 16.32
CA LEU A 352 -2.17 10.69 15.95
C LEU A 352 -2.11 11.70 17.11
N ASP A 353 -2.08 11.23 18.37
CA ASP A 353 -2.03 12.11 19.53
C ASP A 353 -0.70 12.88 19.68
N LEU A 354 0.33 12.51 18.92
CA LEU A 354 1.63 13.18 18.96
C LEU A 354 1.59 14.59 18.37
N ASP A 355 0.83 14.81 17.30
CA ASP A 355 0.83 16.10 16.60
C ASP A 355 -0.29 16.17 15.52
N TYR A 356 -1.54 15.91 15.90
CA TYR A 356 -2.66 15.82 14.97
C TYR A 356 -3.45 17.13 14.85
N ASN A 357 -4.27 17.21 13.81
CA ASN A 357 -5.45 18.06 13.78
C ASN A 357 -6.75 17.23 13.66
N ALA A 358 -7.88 17.84 13.95
CA ALA A 358 -9.18 17.15 13.96
C ALA A 358 -9.51 16.47 12.64
N ALA A 359 -9.14 17.06 11.49
CA ALA A 359 -9.41 16.48 10.17
C ALA A 359 -8.65 15.18 9.93
N ASN A 360 -7.40 15.05 10.44
CA ASN A 360 -6.65 13.80 10.38
C ASN A 360 -7.35 12.69 11.18
N VAL A 361 -7.79 12.99 12.39
CA VAL A 361 -8.52 12.03 13.25
C VAL A 361 -9.81 11.59 12.58
N ILE A 362 -10.61 12.54 12.08
CA ILE A 362 -11.86 12.26 11.36
C ILE A 362 -11.63 11.31 10.19
N ALA A 363 -10.60 11.56 9.37
CA ALA A 363 -10.32 10.75 8.20
C ALA A 363 -9.90 9.30 8.56
N VAL A 364 -9.25 9.10 9.71
CA VAL A 364 -8.85 7.76 10.17
C VAL A 364 -9.99 7.03 10.86
N VAL A 365 -10.78 7.73 11.67
CA VAL A 365 -11.91 7.14 12.40
C VAL A 365 -13.10 6.87 11.48
N ASN A 366 -13.32 7.72 10.46
CA ASN A 366 -14.42 7.59 9.49
C ASN A 366 -13.88 7.43 8.03
N PRO A 367 -13.04 6.44 7.75
CA PRO A 367 -12.34 6.36 6.46
C PRO A 367 -13.28 6.10 5.28
N LEU A 368 -14.34 5.33 5.49
CA LEU A 368 -15.31 5.02 4.43
C LEU A 368 -16.11 6.26 4.03
N GLU A 369 -16.56 7.03 5.00
CA GLU A 369 -17.29 8.28 4.78
C GLU A 369 -16.42 9.31 4.05
N LYS A 370 -15.17 9.48 4.48
CA LYS A 370 -14.21 10.35 3.77
C LYS A 370 -13.97 9.90 2.34
N MET A 371 -13.90 8.60 2.11
CA MET A 371 -13.74 8.06 0.76
C MET A 371 -14.94 8.34 -0.14
N LEU A 372 -16.15 8.23 0.39
CA LEU A 372 -17.39 8.53 -0.33
C LEU A 372 -17.54 10.02 -0.62
N THR A 373 -17.14 10.90 0.31
CA THR A 373 -17.11 12.36 0.09
C THR A 373 -16.24 12.74 -1.10
N PHE A 374 -15.10 12.10 -1.28
CA PHE A 374 -14.25 12.32 -2.45
C PHE A 374 -14.89 11.85 -3.76
N ALA A 375 -15.71 10.81 -3.72
CA ALA A 375 -16.40 10.34 -4.91
C ALA A 375 -17.49 11.30 -5.37
N ASP A 376 -18.06 12.09 -4.45
CA ASP A 376 -19.15 13.04 -4.74
C ASP A 376 -18.66 14.40 -5.24
N ALA A 377 -17.49 14.85 -4.77
CA ALA A 377 -16.95 16.16 -5.16
C ALA A 377 -16.75 16.32 -6.68
N ASP A 378 -16.49 15.21 -7.40
CA ASP A 378 -16.31 15.21 -8.85
C ASP A 378 -17.65 15.09 -9.64
N THR A 379 -18.78 14.87 -8.95
CA THR A 379 -20.12 14.72 -9.55
C THR A 379 -21.00 15.94 -9.36
N SER A 380 -20.43 17.12 -9.22
CA SER A 380 -21.11 18.40 -8.94
C SER A 380 -22.30 18.69 -9.86
N GLY A 381 -23.35 17.91 -9.79
CA GLY A 381 -24.57 18.15 -10.52
C GLY A 381 -25.64 17.06 -10.46
N ALA A 382 -25.32 15.83 -10.06
CA ALA A 382 -26.25 14.73 -10.25
C ALA A 382 -26.73 14.02 -8.97
N ALA A 383 -26.16 14.28 -7.80
CA ALA A 383 -26.46 13.46 -6.63
C ALA A 383 -26.90 14.28 -5.41
N ASN A 384 -28.03 14.96 -5.51
CA ASN A 384 -28.81 15.38 -4.33
C ASN A 384 -29.57 14.21 -3.68
N GLY A 385 -29.17 12.98 -3.92
CA GLY A 385 -29.80 11.78 -3.40
C GLY A 385 -28.79 10.77 -2.88
N SER A 386 -28.68 10.66 -1.57
CA SER A 386 -28.06 9.56 -0.84
C SER A 386 -28.75 8.22 -1.15
N ASN A 387 -28.56 7.70 -2.36
CA ASN A 387 -29.24 6.50 -2.80
C ASN A 387 -28.23 5.36 -3.03
N LEU A 388 -28.44 4.23 -2.38
CA LEU A 388 -27.69 2.99 -2.59
C LEU A 388 -27.56 2.63 -4.09
N LEU A 389 -28.60 2.98 -4.88
CA LEU A 389 -28.58 2.82 -6.34
C LEU A 389 -27.49 3.67 -7.00
N ALA A 390 -27.25 4.90 -6.53
CA ALA A 390 -26.20 5.75 -7.08
C ALA A 390 -24.80 5.17 -6.83
N VAL A 391 -24.55 4.61 -5.65
CA VAL A 391 -23.28 3.91 -5.34
C VAL A 391 -23.10 2.68 -6.23
N PHE A 392 -24.18 1.93 -6.45
CA PHE A 392 -24.14 0.75 -7.31
C PHE A 392 -23.88 1.12 -8.79
N LEU A 393 -24.56 2.14 -9.30
CA LEU A 393 -24.34 2.65 -10.66
C LEU A 393 -22.93 3.20 -10.83
N LEU A 394 -22.39 3.86 -9.81
CA LEU A 394 -21.01 4.32 -9.76
C LEU A 394 -20.01 3.15 -9.87
N LEU A 395 -20.27 2.09 -9.11
CA LEU A 395 -19.44 0.89 -9.17
C LEU A 395 -19.49 0.23 -10.56
N LEU A 396 -20.67 0.18 -11.20
CA LEU A 396 -20.82 -0.38 -12.54
C LEU A 396 -20.09 0.44 -13.60
N ASP A 397 -20.20 1.76 -13.55
CA ASP A 397 -19.48 2.67 -14.45
C ASP A 397 -17.97 2.56 -14.25
N GLY A 398 -17.55 2.57 -12.99
CA GLY A 398 -16.15 2.33 -12.62
C GLY A 398 -15.65 0.98 -13.13
N LEU A 399 -16.44 -0.07 -12.99
CA LEU A 399 -16.09 -1.41 -13.45
C LEU A 399 -15.92 -1.47 -14.97
N ALA A 400 -16.82 -0.86 -15.74
CA ALA A 400 -16.71 -0.78 -17.20
C ALA A 400 -15.41 -0.05 -17.63
N SER A 401 -15.13 1.09 -17.01
CA SER A 401 -13.91 1.87 -17.26
C SER A 401 -12.64 1.10 -16.93
N VAL A 402 -12.66 0.36 -15.81
CA VAL A 402 -11.50 -0.45 -15.38
C VAL A 402 -11.29 -1.64 -16.29
N LEU A 403 -12.34 -2.38 -16.65
CA LEU A 403 -12.23 -3.52 -17.56
C LEU A 403 -11.65 -3.12 -18.92
N ALA A 404 -12.04 -1.95 -19.45
CA ALA A 404 -11.43 -1.40 -20.65
C ALA A 404 -9.91 -1.19 -20.48
N ARG A 405 -9.46 -0.64 -19.34
CA ARG A 405 -8.04 -0.41 -19.06
C ARG A 405 -7.25 -1.70 -18.83
N TYR A 406 -7.88 -2.74 -18.30
CA TYR A 406 -7.25 -4.07 -18.14
C TYR A 406 -7.18 -4.85 -19.46
N SER A 407 -7.99 -4.47 -20.46
CA SER A 407 -8.07 -5.17 -21.75
C SER A 407 -7.25 -4.50 -22.84
N PHE A 408 -7.16 -3.16 -22.84
CA PHE A 408 -6.59 -2.38 -23.94
C PHE A 408 -5.43 -1.48 -23.49
N VAL A 409 -4.35 -1.54 -24.25
CA VAL A 409 -3.15 -0.70 -24.06
C VAL A 409 -3.35 0.72 -24.63
N LEU A 410 -4.33 0.91 -25.52
CA LEU A 410 -4.56 2.14 -26.28
C LEU A 410 -5.23 3.27 -25.46
N HIS A 411 -5.15 3.24 -24.17
CA HIS A 411 -5.66 4.32 -23.31
C HIS A 411 -4.60 5.42 -23.14
N SER A 412 -5.02 6.66 -22.91
CA SER A 412 -4.13 7.82 -22.66
C SER A 412 -3.19 7.63 -21.47
N SER A 413 -3.57 6.78 -20.52
CA SER A 413 -2.77 6.37 -19.36
C SER A 413 -2.90 4.85 -19.22
N PRO A 414 -2.12 4.05 -19.98
CA PRO A 414 -2.18 2.60 -19.89
C PRO A 414 -1.73 2.14 -18.52
N ARG A 415 -2.40 1.10 -18.00
CA ARG A 415 -1.94 0.45 -16.77
C ARG A 415 -0.70 -0.39 -17.06
N PRO A 416 0.43 -0.20 -16.36
CA PRO A 416 1.64 -1.01 -16.60
C PRO A 416 1.40 -2.51 -16.43
N THR A 417 0.61 -2.90 -15.42
CA THR A 417 0.32 -4.31 -15.12
C THR A 417 -0.63 -5.00 -16.11
N VAL A 418 -1.18 -4.28 -17.10
CA VAL A 418 -2.04 -4.91 -18.13
C VAL A 418 -1.32 -6.06 -18.84
N PHE A 419 -0.04 -5.93 -19.08
CA PHE A 419 0.76 -6.97 -19.73
C PHE A 419 0.88 -8.23 -18.88
N LEU A 420 0.93 -8.09 -17.55
CA LEU A 420 0.92 -9.21 -16.63
C LEU A 420 -0.46 -9.86 -16.56
N THR A 421 -1.55 -9.09 -16.68
CA THR A 421 -2.92 -9.66 -16.69
C THR A 421 -3.12 -10.58 -17.89
N TRP A 422 -2.50 -10.30 -19.03
CA TRP A 422 -2.56 -11.17 -20.22
C TRP A 422 -1.87 -12.52 -20.03
N LEU A 423 -0.99 -12.65 -19.03
CA LEU A 423 -0.44 -13.94 -18.60
C LEU A 423 -1.27 -14.58 -17.50
N ILE A 424 -1.74 -13.78 -16.54
CA ILE A 424 -2.42 -14.26 -15.34
C ILE A 424 -3.78 -14.86 -15.67
N LEU A 425 -4.60 -14.20 -16.51
CA LEU A 425 -5.93 -14.70 -16.84
C LEU A 425 -5.90 -16.07 -17.54
N PRO A 426 -5.12 -16.28 -18.61
CA PRO A 426 -4.95 -17.64 -19.15
C PRO A 426 -4.32 -18.60 -18.14
N GLY A 427 -3.40 -18.11 -17.29
CA GLY A 427 -2.76 -18.90 -16.23
C GLY A 427 -3.75 -19.43 -15.21
N ILE A 428 -4.76 -18.65 -14.81
CA ILE A 428 -5.85 -19.07 -13.92
C ILE A 428 -6.63 -20.25 -14.53
N VAL A 429 -7.02 -20.09 -15.81
CA VAL A 429 -7.76 -21.15 -16.54
C VAL A 429 -6.90 -22.40 -16.67
N TYR A 430 -5.63 -22.25 -16.98
CA TYR A 430 -4.71 -23.37 -17.13
C TYR A 430 -4.48 -24.09 -15.79
N ALA A 431 -4.24 -23.35 -14.70
CA ALA A 431 -4.09 -23.93 -13.37
C ALA A 431 -5.35 -24.71 -12.95
N TRP A 432 -6.53 -24.15 -13.22
CA TRP A 432 -7.79 -24.83 -12.94
C TRP A 432 -7.91 -26.15 -13.69
N ARG A 433 -7.59 -26.17 -15.00
CA ARG A 433 -7.63 -27.38 -15.83
C ARG A 433 -6.60 -28.43 -15.42
N CYS A 434 -5.44 -27.99 -14.91
CA CYS A 434 -4.39 -28.89 -14.40
C CYS A 434 -4.65 -29.41 -12.98
N GLY A 435 -5.78 -29.06 -12.36
CA GLY A 435 -6.13 -29.50 -11.01
C GLY A 435 -5.59 -28.61 -9.88
N GLU A 436 -4.79 -27.58 -10.17
CA GLU A 436 -4.26 -26.60 -9.21
C GLU A 436 -5.32 -25.54 -8.82
N LYS A 437 -6.51 -26.05 -8.40
CA LYS A 437 -7.71 -25.23 -8.14
C LYS A 437 -7.46 -24.18 -7.06
N GLN A 438 -6.68 -24.51 -6.03
CA GLN A 438 -6.37 -23.56 -4.95
C GLN A 438 -5.55 -22.37 -5.47
N ALA A 439 -4.52 -22.60 -6.28
CA ALA A 439 -3.72 -21.54 -6.86
C ALA A 439 -4.54 -20.66 -7.81
N ALA A 440 -5.42 -21.30 -8.62
CA ALA A 440 -6.36 -20.60 -9.47
C ALA A 440 -7.31 -19.69 -8.68
N ALA A 441 -7.88 -20.19 -7.57
CA ALA A 441 -8.75 -19.41 -6.68
C ALA A 441 -8.01 -18.26 -6.01
N GLN A 442 -6.78 -18.48 -5.53
CA GLN A 442 -5.93 -17.46 -4.94
C GLN A 442 -5.65 -16.32 -5.92
N ALA A 443 -5.23 -16.68 -7.13
CA ALA A 443 -4.95 -15.69 -8.18
C ALA A 443 -6.21 -14.94 -8.63
N LEU A 444 -7.33 -15.63 -8.79
CA LEU A 444 -8.62 -15.04 -9.16
C LEU A 444 -9.09 -14.02 -8.10
N MET A 445 -9.02 -14.37 -6.82
CA MET A 445 -9.43 -13.45 -5.74
C MET A 445 -8.56 -12.20 -5.69
N LEU A 446 -7.24 -12.33 -5.87
CA LEU A 446 -6.33 -11.21 -5.94
C LEU A 446 -6.64 -10.29 -7.14
N MET A 447 -6.95 -10.87 -8.31
CA MET A 447 -7.35 -10.13 -9.50
C MET A 447 -8.70 -9.40 -9.31
N LEU A 448 -9.70 -10.09 -8.76
CA LEU A 448 -11.01 -9.49 -8.50
C LEU A 448 -10.92 -8.33 -7.49
N ALA A 449 -10.09 -8.48 -6.45
CA ALA A 449 -9.85 -7.40 -5.51
C ALA A 449 -9.18 -6.19 -6.18
N ALA A 450 -8.17 -6.40 -7.01
CA ALA A 450 -7.51 -5.33 -7.75
C ALA A 450 -8.50 -4.58 -8.66
N ILE A 451 -9.33 -5.32 -9.41
CA ILE A 451 -10.38 -4.75 -10.28
C ILE A 451 -11.42 -3.97 -9.45
N GLY A 452 -11.88 -4.52 -8.32
CA GLY A 452 -12.87 -3.88 -7.44
C GLY A 452 -12.35 -2.59 -6.79
N ILE A 453 -11.10 -2.60 -6.31
CA ILE A 453 -10.45 -1.41 -5.74
C ILE A 453 -10.31 -0.32 -6.80
N ASP A 454 -9.85 -0.67 -7.98
CA ASP A 454 -9.71 0.29 -9.09
C ASP A 454 -11.08 0.82 -9.54
N ALA A 455 -12.11 -0.01 -9.60
CA ALA A 455 -13.46 0.41 -9.97
C ALA A 455 -14.04 1.45 -9.00
N LEU A 456 -13.79 1.31 -7.71
CA LEU A 456 -14.16 2.29 -6.69
C LEU A 456 -13.28 3.55 -6.72
N GLY A 457 -12.05 3.41 -7.20
CA GLY A 457 -11.06 4.50 -7.29
C GLY A 457 -11.11 5.31 -8.60
N VAL A 458 -11.88 4.88 -9.61
CA VAL A 458 -11.90 5.46 -10.98
C VAL A 458 -12.14 6.97 -11.00
N ARG A 459 -12.99 7.49 -10.13
CA ARG A 459 -13.34 8.92 -10.11
C ARG A 459 -12.20 9.84 -9.71
N ARG A 460 -11.19 9.34 -8.99
CA ARG A 460 -9.96 10.11 -8.73
C ARG A 460 -8.94 10.06 -9.87
N GLY A 461 -9.33 9.46 -11.02
CA GLY A 461 -8.44 9.18 -12.12
C GLY A 461 -7.49 8.04 -11.76
N LEU A 462 -7.44 7.02 -12.59
CA LEU A 462 -6.45 5.93 -12.45
C LEU A 462 -5.09 6.46 -12.95
N LYS A 463 -4.43 7.24 -12.10
CA LYS A 463 -3.07 7.73 -12.35
C LYS A 463 -2.05 6.70 -11.84
N SER A 464 -0.85 6.76 -12.36
CA SER A 464 0.23 5.80 -12.04
C SER A 464 0.54 5.70 -10.55
N GLU A 465 0.43 6.79 -9.81
CA GLU A 465 0.65 6.83 -8.37
C GLU A 465 -0.34 5.99 -7.55
N TYR A 466 -1.59 5.81 -8.02
CA TYR A 466 -2.61 5.02 -7.31
C TYR A 466 -2.50 3.52 -7.57
N PHE A 467 -1.79 3.09 -8.61
CA PHE A 467 -1.61 1.66 -8.89
C PHE A 467 -0.82 0.93 -7.80
N ILE A 468 -0.13 1.66 -6.92
CA ILE A 468 0.52 1.04 -5.76
C ILE A 468 -0.45 0.27 -4.85
N PHE A 469 -1.75 0.59 -4.85
CA PHE A 469 -2.77 -0.13 -4.10
C PHE A 469 -3.17 -1.46 -4.74
N THR A 470 -2.99 -1.63 -6.04
CA THR A 470 -3.54 -2.76 -6.80
C THR A 470 -2.51 -3.55 -7.62
N ASP A 471 -1.46 -2.92 -8.13
CA ASP A 471 -0.38 -3.61 -8.84
C ASP A 471 0.23 -4.77 -8.04
N PRO A 472 0.50 -4.63 -6.72
CA PRO A 472 1.05 -5.73 -5.93
C PRO A 472 0.13 -6.96 -5.86
N LEU A 473 -1.19 -6.77 -5.90
CA LEU A 473 -2.15 -7.89 -5.92
C LEU A 473 -2.05 -8.67 -7.22
N ILE A 474 -1.91 -7.98 -8.35
CA ILE A 474 -1.72 -8.59 -9.68
C ILE A 474 -0.39 -9.35 -9.72
N ILE A 475 0.67 -8.74 -9.21
CA ILE A 475 2.01 -9.35 -9.14
C ILE A 475 1.97 -10.61 -8.26
N LEU A 476 1.32 -10.56 -7.10
CA LEU A 476 1.15 -11.72 -6.22
C LEU A 476 0.33 -12.83 -6.88
N ALA A 477 -0.74 -12.48 -7.63
CA ALA A 477 -1.52 -13.45 -8.41
C ALA A 477 -0.62 -14.19 -9.41
N GLY A 478 0.20 -13.46 -10.15
CA GLY A 478 1.19 -14.04 -11.06
C GLY A 478 2.21 -14.93 -10.35
N ALA A 479 2.73 -14.49 -9.20
CA ALA A 479 3.70 -15.23 -8.42
C ALA A 479 3.15 -16.55 -7.90
N VAL A 480 1.92 -16.56 -7.37
CA VAL A 480 1.25 -17.77 -6.87
C VAL A 480 1.01 -18.78 -7.99
N LEU A 481 0.57 -18.32 -9.17
CA LEU A 481 0.40 -19.20 -10.33
C LEU A 481 1.73 -19.76 -10.80
N LEU A 482 2.73 -18.92 -10.99
CA LEU A 482 4.05 -19.35 -11.47
C LEU A 482 4.69 -20.37 -10.53
N ASP A 483 4.60 -20.18 -9.22
CA ASP A 483 5.13 -21.10 -8.20
C ASP A 483 4.55 -22.52 -8.32
N ARG A 484 3.28 -22.63 -8.71
CA ARG A 484 2.57 -23.90 -8.88
C ARG A 484 2.73 -24.50 -10.27
N LEU A 485 2.66 -23.66 -11.30
CA LEU A 485 2.69 -24.12 -12.69
C LEU A 485 4.11 -24.41 -13.20
N ARG A 486 5.15 -23.96 -12.50
CA ARG A 486 6.55 -24.12 -12.90
C ARG A 486 6.97 -25.58 -13.09
N ALA A 487 6.38 -26.49 -12.34
CA ALA A 487 6.65 -27.94 -12.47
C ALA A 487 6.06 -28.55 -13.75
N LEU A 488 5.16 -27.83 -14.43
CA LEU A 488 4.49 -28.30 -15.64
C LEU A 488 5.33 -27.96 -16.87
N ARG A 489 5.21 -28.78 -17.91
CA ARG A 489 5.86 -28.50 -19.20
C ARG A 489 5.07 -27.46 -19.98
N PHE A 490 5.68 -26.30 -20.20
CA PHE A 490 5.09 -25.26 -21.03
C PHE A 490 5.54 -25.40 -22.49
N HIS A 491 4.71 -24.83 -23.40
CA HIS A 491 5.09 -24.71 -24.80
C HIS A 491 6.34 -23.82 -24.95
N LYS A 492 7.21 -24.11 -25.91
CA LYS A 492 8.48 -23.41 -26.14
C LYS A 492 8.36 -21.87 -26.27
N TRP A 493 7.22 -21.35 -26.66
CA TRP A 493 6.96 -19.92 -26.79
C TRP A 493 6.50 -19.24 -25.50
N THR A 494 6.12 -19.98 -24.46
CA THR A 494 5.60 -19.41 -23.21
C THR A 494 6.63 -18.50 -22.53
N TYR A 495 7.88 -18.92 -22.44
CA TYR A 495 8.93 -18.11 -21.82
C TYR A 495 9.26 -16.83 -22.60
N PRO A 496 9.52 -16.86 -23.93
CA PRO A 496 9.73 -15.64 -24.70
C PRO A 496 8.58 -14.64 -24.61
N ILE A 497 7.34 -15.11 -24.69
CA ILE A 497 6.16 -14.25 -24.53
C ILE A 497 6.09 -13.65 -23.12
N ALA A 498 6.31 -14.44 -22.07
CA ALA A 498 6.31 -13.97 -20.69
C ALA A 498 7.39 -12.90 -20.47
N MET A 499 8.59 -13.11 -20.97
CA MET A 499 9.68 -12.14 -20.88
C MET A 499 9.38 -10.85 -21.66
N ALA A 500 8.77 -10.94 -22.85
CA ALA A 500 8.37 -9.78 -23.61
C ALA A 500 7.29 -8.96 -22.88
N LEU A 501 6.26 -9.62 -22.33
CA LEU A 501 5.21 -8.96 -21.57
C LEU A 501 5.74 -8.37 -20.25
N PHE A 502 6.68 -9.04 -19.59
CA PHE A 502 7.37 -8.50 -18.43
C PHE A 502 8.22 -7.26 -18.79
N GLY A 503 8.95 -7.30 -19.90
CA GLY A 503 9.68 -6.15 -20.43
C GLY A 503 8.79 -4.96 -20.72
N LEU A 504 7.60 -5.20 -21.30
CA LEU A 504 6.58 -4.16 -21.52
C LEU A 504 6.02 -3.60 -20.19
N HIS A 505 5.80 -4.46 -19.20
CA HIS A 505 5.41 -4.01 -17.85
C HIS A 505 6.41 -3.02 -17.28
N VAL A 506 7.70 -3.34 -17.34
CA VAL A 506 8.78 -2.46 -16.86
C VAL A 506 8.85 -1.18 -17.67
N ALA A 507 8.85 -1.28 -19.00
CA ALA A 507 8.97 -0.12 -19.89
C ALA A 507 7.82 0.88 -19.71
N VAL A 508 6.59 0.41 -19.57
CA VAL A 508 5.41 1.26 -19.36
C VAL A 508 5.40 1.80 -17.91
N GLY A 509 5.83 1.01 -16.93
CA GLY A 509 5.96 1.45 -15.53
C GLY A 509 6.95 2.59 -15.35
N GLU A 510 8.06 2.58 -16.09
CA GLU A 510 9.08 3.61 -16.04
C GLU A 510 8.80 4.82 -16.95
N ALA A 511 7.92 4.68 -17.95
CA ALA A 511 7.68 5.71 -18.96
C ALA A 511 7.20 7.04 -18.38
N GLU A 512 6.24 7.02 -17.47
CA GLU A 512 5.69 8.24 -16.86
C GLU A 512 6.68 8.94 -15.93
N PRO A 513 7.36 8.28 -14.99
CA PRO A 513 8.42 8.87 -14.20
C PRO A 513 9.55 9.49 -15.04
N VAL A 514 9.98 8.82 -16.11
CA VAL A 514 11.00 9.34 -17.02
C VAL A 514 10.48 10.59 -17.74
N LYS A 515 9.23 10.57 -18.24
CA LYS A 515 8.59 11.73 -18.86
C LYS A 515 8.55 12.94 -17.92
N TYR A 516 8.27 12.73 -16.64
CA TYR A 516 8.29 13.79 -15.64
C TYR A 516 9.66 14.46 -15.49
N ALA A 517 10.74 13.70 -15.56
CA ALA A 517 12.09 14.23 -15.49
C ALA A 517 12.42 15.22 -16.63
N PHE A 518 11.78 15.05 -17.79
CA PHE A 518 11.97 15.89 -18.98
C PHE A 518 10.87 16.94 -19.19
N LYS A 519 9.89 17.03 -18.30
CA LYS A 519 8.81 18.01 -18.42
C LYS A 519 9.36 19.44 -18.31
N ARG A 520 9.01 20.29 -19.29
CA ARG A 520 9.45 21.69 -19.38
C ARG A 520 8.29 22.64 -19.05
N THR A 521 7.78 22.62 -17.84
CA THR A 521 6.83 23.63 -17.34
C THR A 521 7.58 24.71 -16.59
N GLY A 522 7.18 25.97 -16.76
CA GLY A 522 7.75 27.11 -16.01
C GLY A 522 7.30 27.07 -14.54
N PRO A 523 8.03 27.80 -13.66
CA PRO A 523 7.72 27.86 -12.24
C PRO A 523 6.38 28.57 -11.95
N GLU A 524 5.93 29.44 -12.84
CA GLU A 524 4.68 30.22 -12.70
C GLU A 524 3.45 29.31 -12.63
N SER A 525 3.53 28.11 -13.20
CA SER A 525 2.42 27.14 -13.21
C SER A 525 1.98 26.67 -11.82
N ILE A 526 2.75 26.94 -10.78
CA ILE A 526 2.41 26.54 -9.40
C ILE A 526 1.95 27.70 -8.52
N CYS A 527 1.93 28.95 -9.00
CA CYS A 527 1.65 30.11 -8.16
C CYS A 527 0.25 30.09 -7.55
N GLU A 528 -0.78 29.80 -8.34
CA GLU A 528 -2.16 29.70 -7.87
C GLU A 528 -2.29 28.58 -6.82
N TRP A 529 -1.71 27.42 -7.13
CA TRP A 529 -1.69 26.26 -6.24
C TRP A 529 -0.94 26.56 -4.94
N ASN A 530 0.20 27.28 -5.00
CA ASN A 530 1.02 27.65 -3.84
C ASN A 530 0.26 28.55 -2.87
N GLN A 531 -0.47 29.54 -3.36
CA GLN A 531 -1.27 30.46 -2.53
C GLN A 531 -2.30 29.71 -1.68
N TYR A 532 -2.86 28.65 -2.20
CA TYR A 532 -3.87 27.84 -1.52
C TYR A 532 -3.26 26.83 -0.54
N TYR A 533 -2.26 26.08 -0.98
CA TYR A 533 -1.74 24.93 -0.22
C TYR A 533 -0.49 25.23 0.61
N MET A 534 0.24 26.30 0.30
CA MET A 534 1.47 26.68 1.01
C MET A 534 1.52 28.18 1.35
N PRO A 535 0.49 28.72 2.02
CA PRO A 535 0.33 30.18 2.19
C PRO A 535 1.44 30.84 3.02
N LEU A 536 2.19 30.08 3.82
CA LEU A 536 3.31 30.60 4.63
C LEU A 536 4.67 30.58 3.92
N LEU A 537 4.73 30.10 2.68
CA LEU A 537 5.94 30.03 1.89
C LEU A 537 5.75 30.79 0.57
N PRO A 538 5.92 32.12 0.56
CA PRO A 538 5.85 32.91 -0.67
C PRO A 538 6.98 32.52 -1.61
N LEU A 539 6.67 32.27 -2.89
CA LEU A 539 7.65 31.89 -3.89
C LEU A 539 8.22 33.13 -4.60
N PRO A 540 9.55 33.19 -4.88
CA PRO A 540 10.21 34.37 -5.46
C PRO A 540 9.62 34.82 -6.81
N TRP A 541 9.08 33.90 -7.60
CA TRP A 541 8.55 34.15 -8.94
C TRP A 541 7.03 34.33 -8.97
N CYS A 542 6.35 34.20 -7.84
CA CYS A 542 4.90 34.36 -7.79
C CYS A 542 4.51 35.78 -7.37
N PRO A 543 3.43 36.35 -7.93
CA PRO A 543 2.91 37.63 -7.46
C PRO A 543 2.52 37.55 -5.99
N ALA A 544 2.75 38.64 -5.26
CA ALA A 544 2.31 38.71 -3.87
C ALA A 544 0.80 38.42 -3.76
N PRO A 545 0.35 37.60 -2.80
CA PRO A 545 -1.08 37.37 -2.61
C PRO A 545 -1.78 38.69 -2.33
N PRO A 546 -3.01 38.90 -2.87
CA PRO A 546 -3.78 40.10 -2.55
C PRO A 546 -3.97 40.17 -1.03
N PRO A 547 -3.97 41.38 -0.44
CA PRO A 547 -4.21 41.54 0.99
C PRO A 547 -5.55 40.87 1.33
N ARG A 548 -5.55 39.98 2.31
CA ARG A 548 -6.78 39.35 2.79
C ARG A 548 -7.65 40.43 3.38
N SER A 549 -8.77 40.70 2.71
CA SER A 549 -9.81 41.64 3.18
C SER A 549 -10.48 41.10 4.44
#